data_92a5e01b2ce94a2ed91097488013b65e
#
_entry.id   92a5e01b2ce94a2ed91097488013b65e
#
_cell.length_a   1.000
_cell.length_b   1.000
_cell.length_c   1.000
_cell.angle_alpha   90.00
_cell.angle_beta   90.00
_cell.angle_gamma   90.00
#
_symmetry.space_group_name_H-M   'P 1'
#
loop_
_entity.id
_entity.type
_entity.pdbx_description
1 polymer ?
#
loop_
_entity_poly.entity_id
_entity_poly.type
_entity_poly.pdbx_seq_one_letter_code
_entity_poly.pdbx_strand_id
1 'polypeptide(L)' 'PGMTSVEAARIKELEQENRELKRTNEILRKASAYFAQAELDRR' A
#
# COMPACT_ATOMS: atom_id res chain seq x y z
N PRO A 1 -18.13 21.34 18.65
CA PRO A 1 -16.77 20.93 18.38
C PRO A 1 -16.76 19.53 17.81
N GLY A 2 -16.61 19.43 16.58
CA GLY A 2 -16.45 18.20 15.83
C GLY A 2 -15.63 18.51 14.62
N MET A 3 -15.26 17.48 13.87
CA MET A 3 -14.53 17.68 12.63
C MET A 3 -15.41 18.41 11.64
N THR A 4 -14.82 19.35 10.90
CA THR A 4 -15.50 20.00 9.81
C THR A 4 -15.66 19.00 8.67
N SER A 5 -16.53 19.32 7.71
CA SER A 5 -16.70 18.49 6.52
C SER A 5 -15.41 18.36 5.75
N VAL A 6 -14.61 19.43 5.70
CA VAL A 6 -13.33 19.43 5.02
C VAL A 6 -12.35 18.48 5.70
N GLU A 7 -12.29 18.54 7.02
CA GLU A 7 -11.42 17.66 7.79
C GLU A 7 -11.82 16.21 7.63
N ALA A 8 -13.12 15.93 7.69
CA ALA A 8 -13.64 14.57 7.51
C ALA A 8 -13.31 14.03 6.13
N ALA A 9 -13.45 14.86 5.09
CA ALA A 9 -13.10 14.48 3.72
C ALA A 9 -11.62 14.19 3.60
N ARG A 10 -10.79 15.02 4.23
CA ARG A 10 -9.33 14.85 4.18
C ARG A 10 -8.91 13.55 4.88
N ILE A 11 -9.54 13.22 5.99
CA ILE A 11 -9.26 11.99 6.70
C ILE A 11 -9.60 10.78 5.83
N LYS A 12 -10.73 10.83 5.15
CA LYS A 12 -11.12 9.76 4.22
C LYS A 12 -10.11 9.57 3.10
N GLU A 13 -9.65 10.68 2.53
CA GLU A 13 -8.61 10.65 1.50
C GLU A 13 -7.34 9.98 2.01
N LEU A 14 -6.89 10.39 3.18
CA LEU A 14 -5.67 9.86 3.77
C LEU A 14 -5.81 8.37 4.10
N GLU A 15 -6.96 7.97 4.59
CA GLU A 15 -7.22 6.56 4.87
C GLU A 15 -7.18 5.73 3.59
N GLN A 16 -7.77 6.26 2.52
CA GLN A 16 -7.77 5.59 1.23
C GLN A 16 -6.36 5.46 0.67
N GLU A 17 -5.60 6.55 0.70
CA GLU A 17 -4.21 6.54 0.26
C GLU A 17 -3.38 5.56 1.07
N ASN A 18 -3.63 5.49 2.36
CA ASN A 18 -2.92 4.58 3.24
C ASN A 18 -3.19 3.13 2.86
N ARG A 19 -4.46 2.80 2.60
CA ARG A 19 -4.84 1.45 2.16
C ARG A 19 -4.19 1.09 0.83
N GLU A 20 -4.15 2.03 -0.10
CA GLU A 20 -3.53 1.83 -1.41
C GLU A 20 -2.03 1.62 -1.30
N LEU A 21 -1.38 2.40 -0.44
CA LEU A 21 0.06 2.27 -0.20
C LEU A 21 0.40 0.93 0.44
N LYS A 22 -0.39 0.49 1.39
CA LYS A 22 -0.21 -0.81 2.03
C LYS A 22 -0.34 -1.94 1.02
N ARG A 23 -1.35 -1.84 0.16
CA ARG A 23 -1.59 -2.83 -0.88
C ARG A 23 -0.43 -2.89 -1.87
N THR A 24 0.02 -1.72 -2.34
CA THR A 24 1.16 -1.63 -3.24
C THR A 24 2.41 -2.21 -2.59
N ASN A 25 2.61 -1.91 -1.31
CA ASN A 25 3.75 -2.41 -0.56
C ASN A 25 3.74 -3.94 -0.50
N GLU A 26 2.58 -4.53 -0.23
CA GLU A 26 2.41 -5.97 -0.19
C GLU A 26 2.70 -6.62 -1.56
N ILE A 27 2.18 -6.00 -2.61
CA ILE A 27 2.40 -6.48 -3.98
C ILE A 27 3.88 -6.47 -4.33
N LEU A 28 4.56 -5.35 -4.02
CA LEU A 28 5.99 -5.21 -4.28
C LEU A 28 6.80 -6.22 -3.48
N ARG A 29 6.42 -6.46 -2.25
CA ARG A 29 7.09 -7.44 -1.39
C ARG A 29 6.96 -8.85 -1.96
N LYS A 30 5.77 -9.21 -2.39
CA LYS A 30 5.51 -10.52 -3.00
C LYS A 30 6.26 -10.66 -4.32
N ALA A 31 6.26 -9.60 -5.13
CA ALA A 31 6.98 -9.60 -6.38
C ALA A 31 8.48 -9.75 -6.17
N SER A 32 9.02 -9.07 -5.17
CA SER A 32 10.44 -9.17 -4.82
C SER A 32 10.82 -10.60 -4.44
N ALA A 33 9.98 -11.25 -3.64
CA ALA A 33 10.20 -12.63 -3.24
C ALA A 33 10.13 -13.57 -4.44
N TYR A 34 9.21 -13.31 -5.34
CA TYR A 34 9.04 -14.09 -6.56
C TYR A 34 10.27 -13.97 -7.46
N PHE A 35 10.76 -12.75 -7.65
CA PHE A 35 11.95 -12.51 -8.47
C PHE A 35 13.19 -13.14 -7.84
N ALA A 36 13.31 -13.08 -6.53
CA ALA A 36 14.42 -13.70 -5.82
C ALA A 36 14.41 -15.22 -6.03
N GLN A 37 13.23 -15.82 -5.96
CA GLN A 37 13.07 -17.26 -6.19
C GLN A 37 13.43 -17.63 -7.62
N ALA A 38 13.02 -16.81 -8.58
CA ALA A 38 13.33 -17.04 -9.99
C ALA A 38 14.83 -16.99 -10.24
N GLU A 39 15.55 -16.09 -9.56
CA GLU A 39 17.00 -16.01 -9.68
C GLU A 39 17.68 -17.25 -9.11
N LEU A 40 17.17 -17.77 -8.01
CA LEU A 40 17.71 -19.01 -7.43
C LEU A 40 17.45 -20.20 -8.34
N ASP A 41 16.29 -20.27 -8.96
CA ASP A 41 15.93 -21.37 -9.85
C ASP A 41 16.73 -21.36 -11.13
N ARG A 42 17.28 -20.22 -11.48
CA ARG A 42 18.07 -20.07 -12.70
C ARG A 42 19.48 -20.66 -12.58
N ARG A 43 19.90 -20.98 -11.37
CA ARG A 43 21.22 -21.60 -11.12
C ARG A 43 21.18 -23.14 -11.36
#